data_d8896ed9f438130728f20b69c95a5e3d
#
_entry.id   d8896ed9f438130728f20b69c95a5e3d
#
_cell.length_a   1.000
_cell.length_b   1.000
_cell.length_c   1.000
_cell.angle_alpha   90.00
_cell.angle_beta   90.00
_cell.angle_gamma   90.00
#
_symmetry.space_group_name_H-M   'P 1'
#
loop_
_entity.id
_entity.type
_entity.pdbx_description
1 polymer ?
#
loop_
_entity_poly.entity_id
_entity_poly.type
_entity_poly.pdbx_seq_one_letter_code
_entity_poly.pdbx_strand_id
1 'polypeptide(L)'
;MRIRTETPADHAAILAVVTAAFARPDEADLVDQLRHDGDAAISLVAEADHAIIGHVLLSPMTAPFAALGLAPLSVLPAHQQRGVGSELMHAAIDAARTAGAAAIF
;
A
#
# COMPACT_ATOMS: atom_id res chain seq x y z
N MET A 1 9.32 8.94 10.99
CA MET A 1 8.43 8.09 10.19
C MET A 1 9.12 6.76 9.89
N ARG A 2 8.38 5.70 9.93
CA ARG A 2 8.88 4.34 9.67
C ARG A 2 8.01 3.65 8.63
N ILE A 3 8.65 3.10 7.59
CA ILE A 3 7.96 2.26 6.60
C ILE A 3 8.23 0.81 6.97
N ARG A 4 7.17 0.00 7.05
CA ARG A 4 7.26 -1.42 7.38
C ARG A 4 6.14 -2.21 6.72
N THR A 5 6.32 -3.53 6.67
CA THR A 5 5.25 -4.43 6.23
C THR A 5 4.09 -4.38 7.22
N GLU A 6 2.86 -4.44 6.71
CA GLU A 6 1.67 -4.51 7.56
C GLU A 6 1.63 -5.79 8.40
N THR A 7 0.91 -5.70 9.50
CA THR A 7 0.52 -6.87 10.31
C THR A 7 -1.02 -6.95 10.35
N PRO A 8 -1.62 -8.09 10.74
CA PRO A 8 -3.08 -8.17 10.87
C PRO A 8 -3.68 -7.09 11.77
N ALA A 9 -2.96 -6.64 12.79
CA ALA A 9 -3.42 -5.58 13.68
C ALA A 9 -3.57 -4.22 12.99
N ASP A 10 -2.96 -4.04 11.81
CA ASP A 10 -2.99 -2.77 11.05
C ASP A 10 -4.22 -2.66 10.15
N HIS A 11 -4.97 -3.73 9.90
CA HIS A 11 -6.01 -3.74 8.86
C HIS A 11 -7.05 -2.64 9.03
N ALA A 12 -7.57 -2.44 10.24
CA ALA A 12 -8.56 -1.39 10.48
C ALA A 12 -8.00 0.01 10.23
N ALA A 13 -6.77 0.27 10.68
CA ALA A 13 -6.10 1.55 10.48
C ALA A 13 -5.82 1.81 9.00
N ILE A 14 -5.43 0.77 8.24
CA ILE A 14 -5.21 0.87 6.79
C ILE A 14 -6.50 1.28 6.08
N LEU A 15 -7.63 0.64 6.40
CA LEU A 15 -8.92 0.97 5.79
C LEU A 15 -9.32 2.42 6.08
N ALA A 16 -9.07 2.89 7.31
CA ALA A 16 -9.34 4.28 7.69
C ALA A 16 -8.49 5.26 6.88
N VAL A 17 -7.19 4.97 6.70
CA VAL A 17 -6.28 5.81 5.91
C VAL A 17 -6.71 5.86 4.44
N VAL A 18 -7.00 4.71 3.85
CA VAL A 18 -7.41 4.63 2.44
C VAL A 18 -8.72 5.39 2.23
N THR A 19 -9.71 5.18 3.08
CA THR A 19 -10.99 5.88 3.00
C THR A 19 -10.81 7.39 3.13
N ALA A 20 -9.99 7.85 4.07
CA ALA A 20 -9.73 9.28 4.25
C ALA A 20 -8.98 9.89 3.07
N ALA A 21 -8.01 9.18 2.51
CA ALA A 21 -7.21 9.68 1.38
C ALA A 21 -8.04 9.89 0.12
N PHE A 22 -8.99 8.99 -0.16
CA PHE A 22 -9.84 9.06 -1.36
C PHE A 22 -11.21 9.70 -1.10
N ALA A 23 -11.55 9.96 0.16
CA ALA A 23 -12.84 10.50 0.59
C ALA A 23 -14.04 9.67 0.13
N ARG A 24 -13.84 8.34 -0.04
CA ARG A 24 -14.88 7.38 -0.46
C ARG A 24 -14.41 5.97 -0.10
N PRO A 25 -15.33 4.97 -0.03
CA PRO A 25 -14.97 3.62 0.40
C PRO A 25 -14.40 2.71 -0.70
N ASP A 26 -14.46 3.10 -1.97
CA ASP A 26 -14.17 2.21 -3.11
C ASP A 26 -12.77 1.61 -3.04
N GLU A 27 -11.75 2.42 -2.75
CA GLU A 27 -10.36 1.96 -2.67
C GLU A 27 -10.11 1.09 -1.44
N ALA A 28 -10.77 1.40 -0.32
CA ALA A 28 -10.71 0.55 0.88
C ALA A 28 -11.36 -0.81 0.62
N ASP A 29 -12.48 -0.83 -0.09
CA ASP A 29 -13.16 -2.08 -0.51
C ASP A 29 -12.26 -2.90 -1.42
N LEU A 30 -11.52 -2.25 -2.34
CA LEU A 30 -10.55 -2.91 -3.20
C LEU A 30 -9.44 -3.57 -2.38
N VAL A 31 -8.89 -2.86 -1.40
CA VAL A 31 -7.85 -3.42 -0.51
C VAL A 31 -8.37 -4.67 0.21
N ASP A 32 -9.58 -4.59 0.78
CA ASP A 32 -10.20 -5.74 1.44
C ASP A 32 -10.41 -6.90 0.48
N GLN A 33 -10.88 -6.66 -0.73
CA GLN A 33 -11.10 -7.69 -1.73
C GLN A 33 -9.79 -8.36 -2.13
N LEU A 34 -8.75 -7.59 -2.40
CA LEU A 34 -7.44 -8.13 -2.77
C LEU A 34 -6.84 -8.96 -1.64
N ARG A 35 -7.02 -8.52 -0.39
CA ARG A 35 -6.56 -9.28 0.77
C ARG A 35 -7.34 -10.58 0.93
N HIS A 36 -8.66 -10.53 0.75
CA HIS A 36 -9.53 -11.71 0.83
C HIS A 36 -9.16 -12.75 -0.24
N ASP A 37 -8.85 -12.30 -1.46
CA ASP A 37 -8.50 -13.16 -2.59
C ASP A 37 -7.06 -13.68 -2.51
N GLY A 38 -6.26 -13.26 -1.53
CA GLY A 38 -4.86 -13.63 -1.42
C GLY A 38 -3.94 -12.87 -2.36
N ASP A 39 -4.39 -11.76 -2.93
CA ASP A 39 -3.66 -10.98 -3.93
C ASP A 39 -2.95 -9.74 -3.35
N ALA A 40 -2.97 -9.54 -2.05
CA ALA A 40 -2.19 -8.50 -1.39
C ALA A 40 -0.73 -8.97 -1.26
N ALA A 41 0.00 -8.93 -2.37
CA ALA A 41 1.35 -9.51 -2.44
C ALA A 41 2.36 -8.73 -1.59
N ILE A 42 2.32 -7.41 -1.65
CA ILE A 42 3.16 -6.52 -0.85
C ILE A 42 2.25 -5.43 -0.29
N SER A 43 2.27 -5.25 1.02
CA SER A 43 1.48 -4.24 1.70
C SER A 43 2.35 -3.55 2.74
N LEU A 44 2.63 -2.27 2.53
CA LEU A 44 3.51 -1.48 3.38
C LEU A 44 2.74 -0.32 4.01
N VAL A 45 3.06 -0.04 5.27
CA VAL A 45 2.49 1.09 6.01
C VAL A 45 3.57 2.09 6.36
N ALA A 46 3.18 3.37 6.37
CA ALA A 46 3.98 4.44 6.94
C ALA A 46 3.44 4.76 8.34
N GLU A 47 4.30 4.66 9.33
CA GLU A 47 3.95 4.89 10.73
C GLU A 47 4.69 6.11 11.26
N ALA A 48 3.96 7.01 11.90
CA ALA A 48 4.52 8.16 12.59
C ALA A 48 3.80 8.34 13.92
N ASP A 49 4.56 8.56 14.99
CA ASP A 49 4.01 8.76 16.35
C ASP A 49 3.03 7.64 16.75
N HIS A 50 3.40 6.39 16.43
CA HIS A 50 2.61 5.18 16.70
C HIS A 50 1.26 5.12 15.95
N ALA A 51 1.09 5.91 14.90
CA ALA A 51 -0.12 5.90 14.08
C ALA A 51 0.20 5.62 12.62
N ILE A 52 -0.67 4.89 11.94
CA ILE A 52 -0.57 4.66 10.50
C ILE A 52 -1.04 5.92 9.78
N ILE A 53 -0.18 6.50 8.95
CA ILE A 53 -0.46 7.73 8.20
C ILE A 53 -0.47 7.50 6.68
N GLY A 54 0.01 6.36 6.21
CA GLY A 54 0.03 6.02 4.79
C GLY A 54 0.09 4.54 4.55
N HIS A 55 -0.21 4.14 3.31
CA HIS A 55 -0.27 2.74 2.89
C HIS A 55 -0.03 2.62 1.39
N VAL A 56 0.63 1.55 0.98
CA VAL A 56 0.75 1.17 -0.43
C VAL A 56 0.54 -0.33 -0.56
N LEU A 57 -0.17 -0.74 -1.61
CA LEU A 57 -0.45 -2.13 -1.92
C LEU A 57 0.05 -2.47 -3.31
N LEU A 58 0.71 -3.62 -3.46
CA LEU A 58 1.03 -4.20 -4.75
C LEU A 58 0.34 -5.55 -4.87
N SER A 59 -0.28 -5.78 -6.02
CA SER A 59 -1.00 -7.02 -6.33
C SER A 59 -0.48 -7.64 -7.62
N PRO A 60 -0.57 -8.99 -7.79
CA PRO A 60 -0.14 -9.64 -9.02
C PRO A 60 -0.94 -9.15 -10.23
N MET A 61 -0.26 -8.99 -11.36
CA MET A 61 -0.87 -8.67 -12.64
C MET A 61 -0.65 -9.79 -13.64
N THR A 62 -1.64 -10.00 -14.50
CA THR A 62 -1.52 -10.96 -15.61
C THR A 62 -0.58 -10.41 -16.66
N ALA A 63 0.57 -11.08 -16.85
CA ALA A 63 1.58 -10.71 -17.83
C ALA A 63 2.42 -11.95 -18.13
N PRO A 64 3.13 -11.99 -19.29
CA PRO A 64 4.03 -13.12 -19.60
C PRO A 64 5.31 -13.13 -18.76
N PHE A 65 5.45 -12.22 -17.82
CA PHE A 65 6.56 -12.10 -16.87
C PHE A 65 6.00 -11.75 -15.48
N ALA A 66 6.83 -11.85 -14.44
CA ALA A 66 6.43 -11.48 -13.09
C ALA A 66 6.19 -9.98 -13.01
N ALA A 67 4.94 -9.58 -12.84
CA ALA A 67 4.52 -8.18 -12.78
C ALA A 67 3.62 -7.93 -11.58
N LEU A 68 3.74 -6.73 -10.99
CA LEU A 68 2.90 -6.27 -9.90
C LEU A 68 2.23 -4.95 -10.28
N GLY A 69 0.99 -4.78 -9.87
CA GLY A 69 0.28 -3.52 -9.96
C GLY A 69 0.41 -2.75 -8.65
N LEU A 70 0.69 -1.47 -8.73
CA LEU A 70 0.78 -0.58 -7.58
C LEU A 70 -0.50 0.24 -7.48
N ALA A 71 -1.37 -0.14 -6.57
CA ALA A 71 -2.60 0.59 -6.23
C ALA A 71 -3.33 -0.12 -5.08
N PRO A 72 -3.92 0.63 -4.13
CA PRO A 72 -3.81 2.08 -4.02
C PRO A 72 -2.54 2.53 -3.30
N LEU A 73 -2.18 3.79 -3.50
CA LEU A 73 -1.19 4.51 -2.71
C LEU A 73 -1.94 5.60 -1.94
N SER A 74 -1.89 5.55 -0.63
CA SER A 74 -2.75 6.38 0.22
C SER A 74 -1.93 7.08 1.30
N VAL A 75 -2.19 8.37 1.50
CA VAL A 75 -1.62 9.16 2.59
C VAL A 75 -2.75 9.96 3.23
N LEU A 76 -2.82 9.98 4.55
CA LEU A 76 -3.80 10.80 5.28
C LEU A 76 -3.69 12.26 4.81
N PRO A 77 -4.82 12.95 4.58
CA PRO A 77 -4.80 14.33 4.08
C PRO A 77 -3.88 15.27 4.86
N ALA A 78 -3.83 15.16 6.18
CA ALA A 78 -2.98 16.01 7.02
C ALA A 78 -1.48 15.77 6.82
N HIS A 79 -1.09 14.65 6.20
CA HIS A 79 0.29 14.25 5.96
C HIS A 79 0.71 14.28 4.50
N GLN A 80 -0.18 14.69 3.60
CA GLN A 80 0.13 14.81 2.18
C GLN A 80 1.10 15.96 1.91
N GLN A 81 1.81 15.89 0.76
CA GLN A 81 2.80 16.88 0.31
C GLN A 81 4.01 17.01 1.26
N ARG A 82 4.32 15.93 1.99
CA ARG A 82 5.48 15.85 2.89
C ARG A 82 6.43 14.71 2.54
N GLY A 83 6.28 14.13 1.34
CA GLY A 83 7.15 13.07 0.87
C GLY A 83 6.78 11.66 1.34
N VAL A 84 5.70 11.48 2.10
CA VAL A 84 5.28 10.16 2.59
C VAL A 84 4.96 9.21 1.44
N GLY A 85 4.18 9.68 0.45
CA GLY A 85 3.85 8.90 -0.73
C GLY A 85 5.07 8.47 -1.54
N SER A 86 6.04 9.37 -1.72
CA SER A 86 7.29 9.06 -2.42
C SER A 86 8.10 8.02 -1.68
N GLU A 87 8.20 8.09 -0.37
CA GLU A 87 8.93 7.10 0.43
C GLU A 87 8.25 5.74 0.41
N LEU A 88 6.91 5.71 0.47
CA LEU A 88 6.16 4.46 0.31
C LEU A 88 6.38 3.84 -1.07
N MET A 89 6.37 4.67 -2.12
CA MET A 89 6.60 4.20 -3.48
C MET A 89 8.00 3.61 -3.65
N HIS A 90 9.03 4.29 -3.15
CA HIS A 90 10.41 3.79 -3.20
C HIS A 90 10.56 2.47 -2.44
N ALA A 91 9.99 2.39 -1.24
CA ALA A 91 10.02 1.15 -0.46
C ALA A 91 9.29 0.01 -1.16
N ALA A 92 8.16 0.29 -1.81
CA ALA A 92 7.40 -0.71 -2.58
C ALA A 92 8.19 -1.21 -3.78
N ILE A 93 8.88 -0.32 -4.50
CA ILE A 93 9.74 -0.69 -5.63
C ILE A 93 10.88 -1.60 -5.16
N ASP A 94 11.53 -1.25 -4.06
CA ASP A 94 12.61 -2.05 -3.49
C ASP A 94 12.10 -3.44 -3.05
N ALA A 95 10.94 -3.50 -2.40
CA ALA A 95 10.33 -4.76 -1.99
C ALA A 95 9.96 -5.63 -3.20
N ALA A 96 9.45 -5.03 -4.26
CA ALA A 96 9.11 -5.73 -5.50
C ALA A 96 10.35 -6.33 -6.17
N ARG A 97 11.45 -5.57 -6.23
CA ARG A 97 12.73 -6.08 -6.75
C ARG A 97 13.23 -7.26 -5.94
N THR A 98 13.21 -7.16 -4.62
CA THR A 98 13.62 -8.24 -3.72
C THR A 98 12.75 -9.48 -3.92
N ALA A 99 11.46 -9.31 -4.21
CA ALA A 99 10.53 -10.40 -4.50
C ALA A 99 10.67 -10.97 -5.91
N GLY A 100 11.53 -10.39 -6.77
CA GLY A 100 11.79 -10.89 -8.12
C GLY A 100 10.83 -10.38 -9.18
N ALA A 101 10.08 -9.30 -8.93
CA ALA A 101 9.21 -8.71 -9.94
C ALA A 101 10.03 -8.14 -11.10
N ALA A 102 9.62 -8.44 -12.33
CA ALA A 102 10.26 -7.91 -13.55
C ALA A 102 9.70 -6.53 -13.93
N ALA A 103 8.48 -6.21 -13.51
CA ALA A 103 7.83 -4.93 -13.81
C ALA A 103 6.82 -4.55 -12.74
N ILE A 104 6.60 -3.25 -12.60
CA ILE A 104 5.56 -2.66 -11.75
C ILE A 104 4.75 -1.71 -12.63
N PHE A 105 3.47 -1.83 -12.55
CA PHE A 105 2.55 -0.97 -13.30
C PHE A 105 1.75 -0.05 -12.33
#